data_910ecc4984a1a090688677878eb85be1
#
_entry.id   910ecc4984a1a090688677878eb85be1
#
_cell.length_a   1.000
_cell.length_b   1.000
_cell.length_c   1.000
_cell.angle_alpha   90.00
_cell.angle_beta   90.00
_cell.angle_gamma   90.00
#
_symmetry.space_group_name_H-M   'P 1'
#
loop_
_entity.id
_entity.type
_entity.pdbx_description
1 polymer ?
#
loop_
_entity_poly.entity_id
_entity_poly.type
_entity_poly.pdbx_seq_one_letter_code
_entity_poly.pdbx_strand_id
1 'polypeptide(L)'
;MIKKNIYFLLIFVFAAGLTLAAKEKAVPLKKIRNTDIGNPAIAGSVKLMKDGIGITAGGADIWGVKDEFRFSYFEQTGDFDLVARIESLTAPHLYTNAGLMAREDLSDKSRHIFFQVFPNNNARNKNNGGYEFQYRKEKAGEMKAIYPAKSDGAPEFPVNYPNTWIRLKRVGNDFTGYCSADGKTWKVYTTFTMEISKKIFLGLAVTSHNTKETATAVFKDVSSLK
;
A
#
# COMPACT_ATOMS: atom_id res chain seq x y z
N MET A 1 16.36 -52.14 -52.14
CA MET A 1 16.34 -50.71 -51.71
C MET A 1 15.65 -50.63 -50.35
N ILE A 2 16.45 -50.49 -49.27
CA ILE A 2 15.95 -50.46 -47.87
C ILE A 2 15.97 -48.96 -47.47
N LYS A 3 14.77 -48.41 -47.22
CA LYS A 3 14.61 -47.04 -46.71
C LYS A 3 14.84 -47.06 -45.20
N LYS A 4 15.93 -46.40 -44.72
CA LYS A 4 16.19 -46.13 -43.30
C LYS A 4 15.38 -44.91 -42.88
N ASN A 5 14.42 -45.11 -42.00
CA ASN A 5 13.73 -44.02 -41.28
C ASN A 5 14.60 -43.57 -40.09
N ILE A 6 15.06 -42.33 -40.11
CA ILE A 6 15.75 -41.69 -39.03
C ILE A 6 14.70 -40.93 -38.19
N TYR A 7 14.45 -41.40 -36.97
CA TYR A 7 13.61 -40.67 -36.00
C TYR A 7 14.50 -39.67 -35.25
N PHE A 8 14.21 -38.38 -35.45
CA PHE A 8 14.80 -37.32 -34.64
C PHE A 8 14.07 -37.26 -33.28
N LEU A 9 14.74 -37.62 -32.22
CA LEU A 9 14.24 -37.47 -30.83
C LEU A 9 14.51 -36.05 -30.38
N LEU A 10 13.46 -35.20 -30.34
CA LEU A 10 13.52 -33.86 -29.73
C LEU A 10 13.50 -34.01 -28.21
N ILE A 11 14.65 -33.79 -27.57
CA ILE A 11 14.76 -33.69 -26.12
C ILE A 11 14.36 -32.27 -25.70
N PHE A 12 13.15 -32.13 -25.14
CA PHE A 12 12.75 -30.92 -24.46
C PHE A 12 13.45 -30.83 -23.10
N VAL A 13 14.46 -29.98 -23.00
CA VAL A 13 15.06 -29.61 -21.71
C VAL A 13 14.14 -28.62 -21.02
N PHE A 14 13.36 -29.10 -20.04
CA PHE A 14 12.64 -28.21 -19.13
C PHE A 14 13.65 -27.56 -18.18
N ALA A 15 14.01 -26.31 -18.46
CA ALA A 15 14.72 -25.50 -17.50
C ALA A 15 13.75 -25.14 -16.36
N ALA A 16 13.78 -25.87 -15.26
CA ALA A 16 13.13 -25.50 -14.02
C ALA A 16 13.82 -24.25 -13.48
N GLY A 17 13.25 -23.08 -13.77
CA GLY A 17 13.70 -21.83 -13.18
C GLY A 17 13.46 -21.90 -11.66
N LEU A 18 14.53 -22.01 -10.87
CA LEU A 18 14.48 -21.80 -9.43
C LEU A 18 14.14 -20.32 -9.21
N THR A 19 12.87 -20.01 -8.99
CA THR A 19 12.48 -18.71 -8.42
C THR A 19 12.94 -18.70 -6.97
N LEU A 20 14.06 -18.03 -6.68
CA LEU A 20 14.41 -17.72 -5.30
C LEU A 20 13.25 -16.91 -4.71
N ALA A 21 12.48 -17.51 -3.81
CA ALA A 21 11.48 -16.78 -3.06
C ALA A 21 12.20 -15.69 -2.25
N ALA A 22 11.80 -14.43 -2.46
CA ALA A 22 12.36 -13.32 -1.70
C ALA A 22 12.18 -13.59 -0.21
N LYS A 23 13.26 -13.49 0.57
CA LYS A 23 13.23 -13.77 2.01
C LYS A 23 12.45 -12.68 2.72
N GLU A 24 11.30 -13.05 3.27
CA GLU A 24 10.45 -12.18 4.04
C GLU A 24 11.07 -11.88 5.41
N LYS A 25 11.11 -10.60 5.80
CA LYS A 25 11.58 -10.14 7.10
C LYS A 25 10.52 -9.32 7.78
N ALA A 26 10.00 -9.80 8.92
CA ALA A 26 9.03 -9.06 9.71
C ALA A 26 9.56 -7.68 10.12
N VAL A 27 8.73 -6.64 9.97
CA VAL A 27 9.01 -5.30 10.46
C VAL A 27 8.88 -5.29 11.98
N PRO A 28 9.87 -4.77 12.74
CA PRO A 28 9.81 -4.75 14.20
C PRO A 28 8.82 -3.69 14.69
N LEU A 29 7.53 -4.00 14.74
CA LEU A 29 6.44 -3.07 15.07
C LEU A 29 6.63 -2.33 16.40
N LYS A 30 7.34 -2.93 17.38
CA LYS A 30 7.68 -2.27 18.65
C LYS A 30 8.63 -1.08 18.51
N LYS A 31 9.35 -0.96 17.38
CA LYS A 31 10.30 0.12 17.09
C LYS A 31 9.74 1.18 16.15
N ILE A 32 8.51 1.02 15.70
CA ILE A 32 7.82 2.00 14.85
C ILE A 32 7.51 3.25 15.67
N ARG A 33 7.87 4.41 15.14
CA ARG A 33 7.47 5.72 15.66
C ARG A 33 6.06 6.06 15.20
N ASN A 34 5.35 6.85 16.00
CA ASN A 34 3.95 7.16 15.76
C ASN A 34 3.71 8.65 15.98
N THR A 35 3.02 9.29 15.02
CA THR A 35 2.66 10.71 15.14
C THR A 35 1.36 10.99 14.41
N ASP A 36 0.64 12.03 14.83
CA ASP A 36 -0.38 12.66 14.02
C ASP A 36 0.28 13.65 13.06
N ILE A 37 -0.16 13.68 11.84
CA ILE A 37 0.23 14.64 10.81
C ILE A 37 -0.93 15.62 10.62
N GLY A 38 -0.62 16.92 10.47
CA GLY A 38 -1.61 17.97 10.18
C GLY A 38 -2.48 18.39 11.36
N ASN A 39 -2.20 17.88 12.55
CA ASN A 39 -2.92 18.23 13.78
C ASN A 39 -4.44 17.98 13.71
N PRO A 40 -4.87 16.73 13.49
CA PRO A 40 -6.28 16.36 13.40
C PRO A 40 -7.04 16.73 14.68
N ALA A 41 -8.33 17.09 14.54
CA ALA A 41 -9.17 17.48 15.67
C ALA A 41 -9.31 16.40 16.74
N ILE A 42 -9.21 15.12 16.37
CA ILE A 42 -9.18 13.98 17.30
C ILE A 42 -7.83 13.30 17.12
N ALA A 43 -7.04 13.29 18.19
CA ALA A 43 -5.71 12.64 18.20
C ALA A 43 -5.84 11.14 17.96
N GLY A 44 -4.90 10.61 17.17
CA GLY A 44 -4.82 9.18 16.91
C GLY A 44 -4.11 8.41 18.03
N SER A 45 -4.28 7.09 18.03
CA SER A 45 -3.62 6.17 18.94
C SER A 45 -3.15 4.90 18.25
N VAL A 46 -2.28 4.15 18.94
CA VAL A 46 -1.73 2.90 18.41
C VAL A 46 -1.79 1.84 19.49
N LYS A 47 -2.25 0.64 19.13
CA LYS A 47 -2.26 -0.54 19.98
C LYS A 47 -1.44 -1.65 19.32
N LEU A 48 -0.33 -2.01 19.95
CA LEU A 48 0.42 -3.20 19.54
C LEU A 48 -0.36 -4.46 19.93
N MET A 49 -0.39 -5.44 19.01
CA MET A 49 -1.00 -6.75 19.18
C MET A 49 0.06 -7.83 19.08
N LYS A 50 -0.27 -9.07 19.41
CA LYS A 50 0.67 -10.20 19.34
C LYS A 50 1.26 -10.37 17.92
N ASP A 51 0.44 -10.18 16.90
CA ASP A 51 0.74 -10.45 15.49
C ASP A 51 0.43 -9.26 14.56
N GLY A 52 0.38 -8.03 15.11
CA GLY A 52 0.04 -6.86 14.32
C GLY A 52 -0.02 -5.57 15.10
N ILE A 53 -0.66 -4.57 14.51
CA ILE A 53 -0.82 -3.24 15.04
C ILE A 53 -2.21 -2.68 14.67
N GLY A 54 -2.94 -2.20 15.67
CA GLY A 54 -4.16 -1.42 15.49
C GLY A 54 -3.83 0.06 15.52
N ILE A 55 -4.24 0.81 14.50
CA ILE A 55 -4.03 2.25 14.37
C ILE A 55 -5.40 2.92 14.34
N THR A 56 -5.67 3.74 15.35
CA THR A 56 -6.86 4.59 15.39
C THR A 56 -6.47 6.01 15.00
N ALA A 57 -7.21 6.61 14.09
CA ALA A 57 -6.90 7.92 13.52
C ALA A 57 -8.13 8.79 13.40
N GLY A 58 -7.99 10.07 13.73
CA GLY A 58 -8.82 11.15 13.23
C GLY A 58 -8.27 11.64 11.88
N GLY A 59 -8.74 12.83 11.47
CA GLY A 59 -8.20 13.55 10.33
C GLY A 59 -9.22 13.77 9.22
N ALA A 60 -9.13 14.95 8.61
CA ALA A 60 -10.05 15.37 7.56
C ALA A 60 -9.79 14.60 6.26
N ASP A 61 -8.52 14.44 5.86
CA ASP A 61 -8.13 13.71 4.63
C ASP A 61 -6.61 13.65 4.45
N ILE A 62 -6.17 12.80 3.51
CA ILE A 62 -4.85 12.83 2.87
C ILE A 62 -5.09 13.27 1.41
N TRP A 63 -5.40 14.55 1.21
CA TRP A 63 -5.80 15.09 -0.09
C TRP A 63 -5.50 16.59 -0.20
N GLY A 64 -5.69 17.18 -1.40
CA GLY A 64 -5.42 18.60 -1.65
C GLY A 64 -3.96 18.95 -1.38
N VAL A 65 -3.74 20.08 -0.72
CA VAL A 65 -2.40 20.64 -0.46
C VAL A 65 -1.84 20.30 0.91
N LYS A 66 -2.63 19.68 1.79
CA LYS A 66 -2.23 19.30 3.16
C LYS A 66 -2.95 18.03 3.63
N ASP A 67 -2.34 17.33 4.58
CA ASP A 67 -2.79 16.05 5.09
C ASP A 67 -3.17 16.12 6.56
N GLU A 68 -4.19 15.35 6.98
CA GLU A 68 -4.52 15.10 8.38
C GLU A 68 -4.77 13.60 8.61
N PHE A 69 -3.85 12.92 9.37
CA PHE A 69 -3.89 11.46 9.55
C PHE A 69 -2.96 10.99 10.67
N ARG A 70 -3.08 9.71 11.08
CA ARG A 70 -2.12 9.02 11.94
C ARG A 70 -1.09 8.27 11.13
N PHE A 71 0.21 8.45 11.44
CA PHE A 71 1.34 7.81 10.77
C PHE A 71 2.16 6.97 11.75
N SER A 72 2.28 5.68 11.44
CA SER A 72 3.17 4.73 12.12
C SER A 72 4.32 4.39 11.20
N TYR A 73 5.57 4.82 11.50
CA TYR A 73 6.64 4.91 10.53
C TYR A 73 8.03 4.58 11.07
N PHE A 74 8.94 4.32 10.16
CA PHE A 74 10.39 4.23 10.36
C PHE A 74 11.13 4.96 9.23
N GLU A 75 12.41 5.28 9.46
CA GLU A 75 13.27 5.84 8.43
C GLU A 75 13.72 4.74 7.48
N GLN A 76 13.66 5.00 6.18
CA GLN A 76 14.09 4.12 5.11
C GLN A 76 15.01 4.87 4.16
N THR A 77 16.09 4.23 3.71
CA THR A 77 17.00 4.80 2.70
C THR A 77 17.11 3.87 1.52
N GLY A 78 16.97 4.43 0.30
CA GLY A 78 17.05 3.69 -0.96
C GLY A 78 15.80 2.86 -1.26
N ASP A 79 16.01 1.73 -1.92
CA ASP A 79 14.96 0.83 -2.34
C ASP A 79 14.30 0.13 -1.16
N PHE A 80 13.04 -0.23 -1.33
CA PHE A 80 12.27 -0.97 -0.34
C PHE A 80 11.17 -1.82 -0.97
N ASP A 81 10.65 -2.75 -0.18
CA ASP A 81 9.54 -3.60 -0.56
C ASP A 81 8.73 -3.91 0.70
N LEU A 82 7.70 -3.12 0.98
CA LEU A 82 6.88 -3.20 2.20
C LEU A 82 5.55 -3.87 1.88
N VAL A 83 5.18 -4.83 2.72
CA VAL A 83 3.93 -5.60 2.63
C VAL A 83 3.17 -5.47 3.94
N ALA A 84 1.84 -5.44 3.85
CA ALA A 84 0.95 -5.59 4.99
C ALA A 84 -0.35 -6.27 4.58
N ARG A 85 -0.98 -6.98 5.52
CA ARG A 85 -2.37 -7.40 5.43
C ARG A 85 -3.23 -6.48 6.27
N ILE A 86 -4.27 -5.92 5.67
CA ILE A 86 -5.26 -5.13 6.40
C ILE A 86 -6.40 -6.07 6.75
N GLU A 87 -6.49 -6.41 8.04
CA GLU A 87 -7.49 -7.34 8.58
C GLU A 87 -8.85 -6.67 8.69
N SER A 88 -8.88 -5.39 9.05
CA SER A 88 -10.11 -4.61 9.15
C SER A 88 -9.85 -3.12 9.00
N LEU A 89 -10.87 -2.40 8.55
CA LEU A 89 -10.91 -0.95 8.51
C LEU A 89 -12.35 -0.51 8.82
N THR A 90 -12.54 0.26 9.90
CA THR A 90 -13.85 0.86 10.21
C THR A 90 -14.21 1.96 9.22
N ALA A 91 -15.49 2.26 9.04
CA ALA A 91 -15.99 3.10 7.96
C ALA A 91 -16.82 4.30 8.45
N PRO A 92 -16.24 5.24 9.23
CA PRO A 92 -16.98 6.45 9.62
C PRO A 92 -17.28 7.36 8.43
N HIS A 93 -16.60 7.17 7.30
CA HIS A 93 -16.84 7.90 6.06
C HIS A 93 -16.58 7.02 4.83
N LEU A 94 -17.18 7.35 3.68
CA LEU A 94 -16.99 6.64 2.41
C LEU A 94 -15.50 6.64 1.96
N TYR A 95 -14.80 7.74 2.22
CA TYR A 95 -13.40 7.95 1.87
C TYR A 95 -12.42 7.71 3.03
N THR A 96 -12.87 7.12 4.16
CA THR A 96 -11.95 6.57 5.16
C THR A 96 -10.93 5.69 4.46
N ASN A 97 -9.65 5.82 4.80
CA ASN A 97 -8.62 5.03 4.14
C ASN A 97 -7.47 4.65 5.05
N ALA A 98 -6.78 3.56 4.66
CA ALA A 98 -5.61 3.03 5.33
C ALA A 98 -4.65 2.43 4.30
N GLY A 99 -3.34 2.51 4.53
CA GLY A 99 -2.39 1.95 3.56
C GLY A 99 -0.92 2.16 3.89
N LEU A 100 -0.09 1.98 2.86
CA LEU A 100 1.37 2.09 2.91
C LEU A 100 1.79 3.44 2.31
N MET A 101 2.58 4.21 3.08
CA MET A 101 3.01 5.55 2.68
C MET A 101 4.53 5.68 2.73
N ALA A 102 5.08 6.31 1.69
CA ALA A 102 6.47 6.75 1.60
C ALA A 102 6.49 8.27 1.44
N ARG A 103 7.05 9.03 2.42
CA ARG A 103 7.02 10.50 2.43
C ARG A 103 8.37 11.10 2.81
N GLU A 104 8.68 12.29 2.29
CA GLU A 104 9.98 12.95 2.50
C GLU A 104 10.17 13.49 3.91
N ASP A 105 9.15 14.12 4.47
CA ASP A 105 9.18 14.71 5.80
C ASP A 105 7.85 14.51 6.55
N LEU A 106 7.80 14.90 7.83
CA LEU A 106 6.62 14.76 8.68
C LEU A 106 5.70 15.99 8.66
N SER A 107 5.92 16.95 7.75
CA SER A 107 5.01 18.08 7.59
C SER A 107 3.71 17.64 6.91
N ASP A 108 2.63 18.32 7.19
CA ASP A 108 1.31 18.10 6.55
C ASP A 108 1.30 18.36 5.04
N LYS A 109 2.36 18.98 4.50
CA LYS A 109 2.52 19.34 3.09
C LYS A 109 3.58 18.54 2.35
N SER A 110 4.08 17.46 2.97
CA SER A 110 5.16 16.65 2.42
C SER A 110 4.84 16.06 1.06
N ARG A 111 5.87 15.94 0.21
CA ARG A 111 5.86 15.06 -0.97
C ARG A 111 5.74 13.62 -0.53
N HIS A 112 4.90 12.83 -1.20
CA HIS A 112 4.71 11.42 -0.83
C HIS A 112 4.06 10.58 -1.93
N ILE A 113 4.19 9.28 -1.75
CA ILE A 113 3.41 8.22 -2.40
C ILE A 113 2.56 7.58 -1.32
N PHE A 114 1.29 7.35 -1.61
CA PHE A 114 0.37 6.66 -0.73
C PHE A 114 -0.44 5.62 -1.51
N PHE A 115 -0.20 4.35 -1.23
CA PHE A 115 -1.01 3.27 -1.75
C PHE A 115 -1.93 2.76 -0.66
N GLN A 116 -3.23 2.85 -0.89
CA GLN A 116 -4.26 2.74 0.15
C GLN A 116 -5.41 1.83 -0.23
N VAL A 117 -6.22 1.50 0.78
CA VAL A 117 -7.50 0.81 0.65
C VAL A 117 -8.61 1.60 1.32
N PHE A 118 -9.82 1.40 0.83
CA PHE A 118 -11.07 1.89 1.42
C PHE A 118 -11.77 0.80 2.24
N PRO A 119 -12.77 1.13 3.10
CA PRO A 119 -13.45 0.15 3.94
C PRO A 119 -14.29 -0.88 3.18
N ASN A 120 -14.64 -0.59 1.94
CA ASN A 120 -15.52 -1.42 1.10
C ASN A 120 -15.28 -1.15 -0.39
N ASN A 121 -15.99 -1.91 -1.23
CA ASN A 121 -15.92 -1.80 -2.68
C ASN A 121 -16.96 -0.85 -3.31
N ASN A 122 -17.59 0.01 -2.51
CA ASN A 122 -18.54 0.99 -3.03
C ASN A 122 -17.85 1.92 -4.03
N ALA A 123 -18.56 2.26 -5.10
CA ALA A 123 -18.06 3.21 -6.09
C ALA A 123 -17.84 4.59 -5.44
N ARG A 124 -16.71 5.20 -5.81
CA ARG A 124 -16.30 6.55 -5.41
C ARG A 124 -16.08 7.38 -6.66
N ASN A 125 -16.05 8.67 -6.57
CA ASN A 125 -16.05 9.63 -7.70
C ASN A 125 -15.41 9.10 -9.00
N LYS A 126 -14.14 8.74 -9.01
CA LYS A 126 -13.44 8.20 -10.20
C LYS A 126 -12.92 6.78 -9.99
N ASN A 127 -13.16 6.21 -8.81
CA ASN A 127 -12.66 4.91 -8.40
C ASN A 127 -13.83 3.93 -8.21
N ASN A 128 -13.79 2.80 -8.90
CA ASN A 128 -14.80 1.74 -8.80
C ASN A 128 -14.35 0.55 -7.95
N GLY A 129 -13.28 0.70 -7.17
CA GLY A 129 -12.69 -0.39 -6.40
C GLY A 129 -12.32 -0.02 -4.98
N GLY A 130 -11.73 -0.97 -4.30
CA GLY A 130 -11.31 -0.85 -2.91
C GLY A 130 -9.89 -0.30 -2.71
N TYR A 131 -9.07 -0.21 -3.76
CA TYR A 131 -7.69 0.29 -3.70
C TYR A 131 -7.54 1.59 -4.47
N GLU A 132 -6.57 2.43 -4.05
CA GLU A 132 -6.21 3.66 -4.74
C GLU A 132 -4.73 3.99 -4.56
N PHE A 133 -4.09 4.51 -5.62
CA PHE A 133 -2.71 4.96 -5.59
C PHE A 133 -2.67 6.48 -5.70
N GLN A 134 -2.19 7.15 -4.64
CA GLN A 134 -2.13 8.61 -4.55
C GLN A 134 -0.69 9.11 -4.48
N TYR A 135 -0.45 10.36 -4.92
CA TYR A 135 0.84 11.00 -4.82
C TYR A 135 0.76 12.53 -4.76
N ARG A 136 1.74 13.13 -4.08
CA ARG A 136 2.01 14.57 -4.10
C ARG A 136 3.43 14.79 -4.60
N LYS A 137 3.59 15.36 -5.81
CA LYS A 137 4.90 15.58 -6.44
C LYS A 137 5.66 16.74 -5.84
N GLU A 138 4.96 17.82 -5.48
CA GLU A 138 5.55 19.04 -4.98
C GLU A 138 5.10 19.30 -3.54
N LYS A 139 6.00 19.85 -2.71
CA LYS A 139 5.65 20.26 -1.35
C LYS A 139 4.53 21.30 -1.40
N ALA A 140 3.46 21.08 -0.63
CA ALA A 140 2.22 21.86 -0.69
C ALA A 140 1.53 21.88 -2.07
N GLY A 141 1.91 20.97 -2.96
CA GLY A 141 1.22 20.76 -4.23
C GLY A 141 -0.06 19.96 -4.08
N GLU A 142 -0.91 20.02 -5.09
CA GLU A 142 -2.16 19.24 -5.13
C GLU A 142 -1.89 17.74 -5.22
N MET A 143 -2.67 16.98 -4.46
CA MET A 143 -2.71 15.53 -4.58
C MET A 143 -3.29 15.10 -5.93
N LYS A 144 -2.78 13.98 -6.41
CA LYS A 144 -3.32 13.28 -7.57
C LYS A 144 -3.46 11.81 -7.24
N ALA A 145 -4.40 11.14 -7.93
CA ALA A 145 -4.59 9.71 -7.81
C ALA A 145 -4.56 9.02 -9.17
N ILE A 146 -4.12 7.77 -9.17
CA ILE A 146 -4.20 6.85 -10.30
C ILE A 146 -5.36 5.91 -9.99
N TYR A 147 -6.34 5.94 -10.86
CA TYR A 147 -7.54 5.11 -10.76
C TYR A 147 -7.43 3.89 -11.68
N PRO A 148 -8.05 2.76 -11.33
CA PRO A 148 -8.16 1.64 -12.24
C PRO A 148 -8.90 2.05 -13.51
N ALA A 149 -8.70 1.33 -14.58
CA ALA A 149 -9.49 1.53 -15.80
C ALA A 149 -10.97 1.42 -15.44
N LYS A 150 -11.78 2.36 -15.94
CA LYS A 150 -13.22 2.36 -15.69
C LYS A 150 -13.83 1.09 -16.26
N SER A 151 -14.47 0.29 -15.42
CA SER A 151 -15.28 -0.85 -15.83
C SER A 151 -16.72 -0.64 -15.36
N ASP A 152 -17.68 -1.04 -16.19
CA ASP A 152 -19.11 -0.99 -15.87
C ASP A 152 -19.53 -2.27 -15.12
N GLY A 153 -18.79 -2.69 -14.12
CA GLY A 153 -19.02 -3.94 -13.41
C GLY A 153 -18.34 -4.02 -12.05
N ALA A 154 -18.01 -5.24 -11.64
CA ALA A 154 -17.27 -5.48 -10.40
C ALA A 154 -15.92 -4.75 -10.40
N PRO A 155 -15.45 -4.23 -9.25
CA PRO A 155 -14.18 -3.52 -9.17
C PRO A 155 -13.02 -4.41 -9.61
N GLU A 156 -12.09 -3.83 -10.37
CA GLU A 156 -10.90 -4.53 -10.84
C GLU A 156 -9.96 -4.92 -9.69
N PHE A 157 -9.93 -4.09 -8.64
CA PHE A 157 -9.13 -4.28 -7.44
C PHE A 157 -10.03 -4.21 -6.20
N PRO A 158 -10.76 -5.30 -5.87
CA PRO A 158 -11.64 -5.34 -4.70
C PRO A 158 -10.85 -5.53 -3.41
N VAL A 159 -11.28 -4.87 -2.34
CA VAL A 159 -10.91 -5.25 -0.97
C VAL A 159 -11.71 -6.47 -0.53
N ASN A 160 -11.08 -7.33 0.27
CA ASN A 160 -11.67 -8.57 0.80
C ASN A 160 -11.21 -8.80 2.24
N TYR A 161 -11.73 -8.03 3.18
CA TYR A 161 -11.38 -8.21 4.59
C TYR A 161 -11.86 -9.58 5.12
N PRO A 162 -11.06 -10.27 5.93
CA PRO A 162 -9.79 -9.87 6.55
C PRO A 162 -8.55 -10.16 5.68
N ASN A 163 -8.69 -10.45 4.40
CA ASN A 163 -7.63 -10.89 3.50
C ASN A 163 -7.29 -9.83 2.44
N THR A 164 -7.27 -8.55 2.84
CA THR A 164 -6.88 -7.44 1.98
C THR A 164 -5.39 -7.19 2.12
N TRP A 165 -4.60 -7.62 1.12
CA TRP A 165 -3.16 -7.47 1.11
C TRP A 165 -2.73 -6.31 0.23
N ILE A 166 -1.78 -5.53 0.75
CA ILE A 166 -1.22 -4.35 0.08
C ILE A 166 0.30 -4.41 0.11
N ARG A 167 0.94 -4.06 -1.00
CA ARG A 167 2.39 -4.02 -1.12
C ARG A 167 2.82 -2.78 -1.88
N LEU A 168 3.79 -2.05 -1.35
CA LEU A 168 4.43 -0.90 -1.98
C LEU A 168 5.91 -1.16 -2.12
N LYS A 169 6.41 -1.15 -3.37
CA LYS A 169 7.81 -1.39 -3.71
C LYS A 169 8.40 -0.16 -4.36
N ARG A 170 9.65 0.18 -3.98
CA ARG A 170 10.48 1.18 -4.65
C ARG A 170 11.73 0.55 -5.24
N VAL A 171 12.02 0.87 -6.50
CA VAL A 171 13.30 0.59 -7.16
C VAL A 171 13.75 1.88 -7.86
N GLY A 172 14.80 2.51 -7.34
CA GLY A 172 15.20 3.84 -7.81
C GLY A 172 14.11 4.89 -7.58
N ASN A 173 13.54 5.40 -8.66
CA ASN A 173 12.44 6.37 -8.65
C ASN A 173 11.07 5.74 -9.00
N ASP A 174 11.02 4.44 -9.26
CA ASP A 174 9.79 3.74 -9.59
C ASP A 174 9.13 3.15 -8.34
N PHE A 175 7.88 3.52 -8.14
CA PHE A 175 7.02 3.03 -7.07
C PHE A 175 5.92 2.16 -7.67
N THR A 176 5.85 0.91 -7.23
CA THR A 176 4.84 -0.04 -7.69
C THR A 176 3.94 -0.45 -6.54
N GLY A 177 2.62 -0.24 -6.72
CA GLY A 177 1.58 -0.76 -5.85
C GLY A 177 1.09 -2.13 -6.33
N TYR A 178 0.91 -3.07 -5.40
CA TYR A 178 0.39 -4.41 -5.68
C TYR A 178 -0.72 -4.75 -4.71
N CYS A 179 -1.73 -5.47 -5.22
CA CYS A 179 -2.85 -6.02 -4.46
C CYS A 179 -2.78 -7.55 -4.44
N SER A 180 -3.27 -8.15 -3.37
CA SER A 180 -3.40 -9.61 -3.27
C SER A 180 -4.56 -9.98 -2.35
N ALA A 181 -5.14 -11.16 -2.56
CA ALA A 181 -6.16 -11.76 -1.69
C ALA A 181 -5.58 -12.88 -0.80
N ASP A 182 -4.32 -13.31 -1.03
CA ASP A 182 -3.70 -14.44 -0.33
C ASP A 182 -2.28 -14.15 0.19
N GLY A 183 -1.74 -12.96 -0.11
CA GLY A 183 -0.37 -12.54 0.22
C GLY A 183 0.72 -13.25 -0.59
N LYS A 184 0.35 -14.07 -1.56
CA LYS A 184 1.26 -14.88 -2.39
C LYS A 184 1.18 -14.51 -3.87
N THR A 185 -0.03 -14.41 -4.38
CA THR A 185 -0.31 -14.04 -5.78
C THR A 185 -0.58 -12.54 -5.84
N TRP A 186 0.31 -11.80 -6.51
CA TRP A 186 0.27 -10.34 -6.56
C TRP A 186 -0.17 -9.83 -7.92
N LYS A 187 -1.17 -8.96 -7.95
CA LYS A 187 -1.59 -8.20 -9.12
C LYS A 187 -1.02 -6.78 -9.01
N VAL A 188 -0.35 -6.32 -10.07
CA VAL A 188 0.12 -4.92 -10.14
C VAL A 188 -1.09 -4.01 -10.25
N TYR A 189 -1.18 -3.00 -9.37
CA TYR A 189 -2.15 -1.92 -9.48
C TYR A 189 -1.64 -0.86 -10.45
N THR A 190 -0.44 -0.34 -10.21
CA THR A 190 0.24 0.62 -11.07
C THR A 190 1.72 0.70 -10.72
N THR A 191 2.52 1.19 -11.67
CA THR A 191 3.89 1.69 -11.44
C THR A 191 3.92 3.17 -11.76
N PHE A 192 4.49 3.96 -10.87
CA PHE A 192 4.58 5.41 -10.99
C PHE A 192 5.99 5.91 -10.70
N THR A 193 6.57 6.67 -11.63
CA THR A 193 7.91 7.25 -11.47
C THR A 193 7.82 8.61 -10.83
N MET A 194 8.49 8.77 -9.69
CA MET A 194 8.58 10.04 -8.98
C MET A 194 9.96 10.20 -8.35
N GLU A 195 10.67 11.25 -8.74
CA GLU A 195 11.90 11.62 -8.05
C GLU A 195 11.58 12.14 -6.65
N ILE A 196 12.10 11.46 -5.64
CA ILE A 196 11.93 11.77 -4.22
C ILE A 196 13.24 11.46 -3.48
N SER A 197 13.47 12.08 -2.33
CA SER A 197 14.66 11.82 -1.51
C SER A 197 14.95 10.32 -1.34
N LYS A 198 16.23 9.96 -1.33
CA LYS A 198 16.64 8.59 -0.98
C LYS A 198 16.28 8.24 0.46
N LYS A 199 16.41 9.21 1.39
CA LYS A 199 15.99 9.06 2.78
C LYS A 199 14.56 9.56 2.94
N ILE A 200 13.68 8.69 3.39
CA ILE A 200 12.23 8.92 3.54
C ILE A 200 11.71 8.34 4.84
N PHE A 201 10.50 8.70 5.21
CA PHE A 201 9.69 8.01 6.21
C PHE A 201 8.75 7.04 5.51
N LEU A 202 8.86 5.76 5.87
CA LEU A 202 8.08 4.66 5.30
C LEU A 202 7.21 4.04 6.40
N GLY A 203 5.94 3.76 6.13
CA GLY A 203 5.08 3.19 7.16
C GLY A 203 3.62 3.04 6.79
N LEU A 204 2.79 2.95 7.84
CA LEU A 204 1.37 2.70 7.82
C LEU A 204 0.63 4.01 8.11
N ALA A 205 -0.30 4.40 7.23
CA ALA A 205 -1.08 5.62 7.36
C ALA A 205 -2.58 5.30 7.46
N VAL A 206 -3.29 6.03 8.31
CA VAL A 206 -4.75 5.89 8.49
C VAL A 206 -5.36 7.28 8.66
N THR A 207 -6.45 7.57 7.95
CA THR A 207 -7.30 8.75 8.18
C THR A 207 -8.77 8.35 8.23
N SER A 208 -9.54 9.00 9.11
CA SER A 208 -10.99 8.77 9.22
C SER A 208 -11.78 9.41 8.07
N HIS A 209 -11.22 10.43 7.44
CA HIS A 209 -11.95 11.34 6.54
C HIS A 209 -13.20 11.94 7.22
N ASN A 210 -13.12 12.11 8.55
CA ASN A 210 -14.19 12.64 9.40
C ASN A 210 -13.55 13.37 10.60
N THR A 211 -13.81 14.66 10.74
CA THR A 211 -13.25 15.47 11.83
C THR A 211 -13.93 15.23 13.19
N LYS A 212 -15.04 14.49 13.22
CA LYS A 212 -15.85 14.22 14.42
C LYS A 212 -15.74 12.77 14.91
N GLU A 213 -15.19 11.86 14.10
CA GLU A 213 -15.10 10.45 14.41
C GLU A 213 -13.75 9.90 14.01
N THR A 214 -13.28 8.87 14.70
CA THR A 214 -12.06 8.16 14.36
C THR A 214 -12.34 6.91 13.52
N ALA A 215 -11.38 6.53 12.69
CA ALA A 215 -11.32 5.22 12.07
C ALA A 215 -10.25 4.36 12.74
N THR A 216 -10.43 3.04 12.73
CA THR A 216 -9.44 2.07 13.18
C THR A 216 -9.14 1.09 12.07
N ALA A 217 -7.85 0.97 11.74
CA ALA A 217 -7.32 -0.06 10.85
C ALA A 217 -6.47 -1.06 11.65
N VAL A 218 -6.63 -2.35 11.35
CA VAL A 218 -5.80 -3.43 11.90
C VAL A 218 -4.88 -3.95 10.82
N PHE A 219 -3.57 -3.76 11.00
CA PHE A 219 -2.53 -4.27 10.11
C PHE A 219 -1.87 -5.49 10.73
N LYS A 220 -1.75 -6.55 9.94
CA LYS A 220 -1.05 -7.79 10.27
C LYS A 220 -0.01 -8.14 9.21
N ASP A 221 0.83 -9.09 9.49
CA ASP A 221 1.83 -9.62 8.55
C ASP A 221 2.68 -8.52 7.91
N VAL A 222 3.01 -7.46 8.70
CA VAL A 222 3.81 -6.33 8.22
C VAL A 222 5.24 -6.78 8.05
N SER A 223 5.71 -6.82 6.80
CA SER A 223 7.01 -7.36 6.45
C SER A 223 7.70 -6.60 5.31
N SER A 224 9.02 -6.75 5.23
CA SER A 224 9.84 -6.29 4.12
C SER A 224 10.33 -7.50 3.34
N LEU A 225 10.11 -7.50 2.04
CA LEU A 225 10.66 -8.48 1.12
C LEU A 225 12.06 -8.02 0.69
N LYS A 226 13.04 -8.95 0.70
CA LYS A 226 14.42 -8.70 0.26
C LYS A 226 14.74 -9.50 -0.99
#